data_61c3ceadd967f6ddc4514f57787a8b40
#
_entry.id   61c3ceadd967f6ddc4514f57787a8b40
#
_cell.length_a   1.000
_cell.length_b   1.000
_cell.length_c   1.000
_cell.angle_alpha   90.00
_cell.angle_beta   90.00
_cell.angle_gamma   90.00
#
_symmetry.space_group_name_H-M   'P 1'
#
loop_
_entity.id
_entity.type
_entity.pdbx_description
1 polymer ?
#
loop_
_entity_poly.entity_id
_entity_poly.type
_entity_poly.pdbx_seq_one_letter_code
_entity_poly.pdbx_strand_id
1 'polypeptide(L)'
;NLLINKKTKNIFITENKDNYLRKLANKLKSEIVDHNNFIGGRYSVLSEVGMLPTSLVGLNEKKFKQFNNLLKNKKFINALVLNVANIIFFLKKKKFNSIIINYDENSDDLFRWYQQLVAESLGKKQKGLLPTISTMPKDNHSLMQLYLDGPKNNFFTFFNTSESKSNKLNTRELIKSHHYLKNKNLYEIVQSQKIATEKVFNEKKIPFRSFQILKRSEETLGELFSFFIIETILIGRAIKINPYDQPAVELIKKSTKKNLQSY
;
A
#
# COMPACT_ATOMS: atom_id res chain seq x y z
N ASN A 1 -18.61 5.33 -25.34
CA ASN A 1 -19.36 6.17 -24.41
C ASN A 1 -18.41 6.82 -23.43
N LEU A 2 -17.94 8.02 -23.77
CA LEU A 2 -17.11 8.79 -22.86
C LEU A 2 -18.00 9.36 -21.76
N LEU A 3 -17.72 8.99 -20.50
CA LEU A 3 -18.31 9.59 -19.31
C LEU A 3 -18.04 11.12 -19.25
N ILE A 4 -17.00 11.55 -19.95
CA ILE A 4 -16.55 12.94 -20.04
C ILE A 4 -17.26 13.63 -21.21
N ASN A 5 -18.20 14.53 -20.91
CA ASN A 5 -18.91 15.32 -21.91
C ASN A 5 -19.27 16.71 -21.35
N LYS A 6 -19.78 17.62 -22.22
CA LYS A 6 -20.13 18.98 -21.82
C LYS A 6 -21.31 19.09 -20.83
N LYS A 7 -22.15 18.06 -20.72
CA LYS A 7 -23.32 18.05 -19.84
C LYS A 7 -22.98 17.64 -18.42
N THR A 8 -21.83 16.94 -18.21
CA THR A 8 -21.38 16.47 -16.92
C THR A 8 -20.42 17.49 -16.33
N LYS A 9 -20.55 17.83 -15.06
CA LYS A 9 -19.52 18.60 -14.35
C LYS A 9 -18.27 17.76 -14.25
N ASN A 10 -17.17 18.25 -14.82
CA ASN A 10 -15.88 17.58 -14.80
C ASN A 10 -14.87 18.48 -14.09
N ILE A 11 -13.99 17.87 -13.29
CA ILE A 11 -12.82 18.52 -12.71
C ILE A 11 -11.60 17.78 -13.21
N PHE A 12 -10.63 18.49 -13.76
CA PHE A 12 -9.37 17.92 -14.25
C PHE A 12 -8.25 18.27 -13.31
N ILE A 13 -7.58 17.26 -12.77
CA ILE A 13 -6.35 17.44 -12.00
C ILE A 13 -5.18 17.13 -12.93
N THR A 14 -4.36 18.12 -13.24
CA THR A 14 -3.27 17.96 -14.20
C THR A 14 -2.14 18.95 -13.93
N GLU A 15 -0.93 18.60 -14.35
CA GLU A 15 0.24 19.47 -14.21
C GLU A 15 0.02 20.82 -14.90
N ASN A 16 0.60 21.90 -14.32
CA ASN A 16 0.55 23.23 -14.89
C ASN A 16 1.56 23.39 -16.03
N LYS A 17 1.32 22.63 -17.11
CA LYS A 17 2.07 22.71 -18.38
C LYS A 17 1.16 22.34 -19.54
N ASP A 18 1.54 22.68 -20.76
CA ASP A 18 0.77 22.27 -21.95
C ASP A 18 0.75 20.74 -22.07
N ASN A 19 -0.46 20.19 -21.97
CA ASN A 19 -0.71 18.75 -22.12
C ASN A 19 -2.13 18.47 -22.62
N TYR A 20 -2.37 17.23 -23.02
CA TYR A 20 -3.64 16.80 -23.58
C TYR A 20 -4.82 17.03 -22.62
N LEU A 21 -4.68 16.71 -21.32
CA LEU A 21 -5.76 16.86 -20.34
C LEU A 21 -6.16 18.32 -20.15
N ARG A 22 -5.20 19.24 -20.11
CA ARG A 22 -5.45 20.68 -20.01
C ARG A 22 -6.18 21.21 -21.25
N LYS A 23 -5.75 20.79 -22.45
CA LYS A 23 -6.45 21.14 -23.71
C LYS A 23 -7.87 20.62 -23.71
N LEU A 24 -8.10 19.39 -23.25
CA LEU A 24 -9.43 18.79 -23.15
C LEU A 24 -10.32 19.54 -22.13
N ALA A 25 -9.78 19.85 -20.96
CA ALA A 25 -10.51 20.62 -19.95
C ALA A 25 -10.97 21.99 -20.47
N ASN A 26 -10.07 22.71 -21.16
CA ASN A 26 -10.40 24.00 -21.78
C ASN A 26 -11.50 23.84 -22.86
N LYS A 27 -11.42 22.80 -23.71
CA LYS A 27 -12.43 22.51 -24.73
C LYS A 27 -13.81 22.21 -24.11
N LEU A 28 -13.83 21.55 -22.96
CA LEU A 28 -15.05 21.20 -22.22
C LEU A 28 -15.52 22.33 -21.30
N LYS A 29 -14.75 23.41 -21.16
CA LYS A 29 -14.97 24.50 -20.19
C LYS A 29 -15.09 23.97 -18.75
N SER A 30 -14.26 23.01 -18.41
CA SER A 30 -14.22 22.33 -17.11
C SER A 30 -13.25 23.00 -16.17
N GLU A 31 -13.47 22.81 -14.88
CA GLU A 31 -12.55 23.27 -13.82
C GLU A 31 -11.20 22.52 -13.90
N ILE A 32 -10.11 23.25 -13.68
CA ILE A 32 -8.77 22.69 -13.65
C ILE A 32 -8.15 22.93 -12.28
N VAL A 33 -7.69 21.86 -11.66
CA VAL A 33 -6.87 21.90 -10.45
C VAL A 33 -5.43 21.59 -10.82
N ASP A 34 -4.54 22.53 -10.55
CA ASP A 34 -3.13 22.39 -10.86
C ASP A 34 -2.45 21.37 -9.96
N HIS A 35 -1.83 20.34 -10.57
CA HIS A 35 -0.97 19.39 -9.90
C HIS A 35 0.50 19.84 -9.94
N ASN A 36 1.18 19.68 -8.81
CA ASN A 36 2.61 20.04 -8.74
C ASN A 36 3.46 19.15 -9.67
N ASN A 37 4.20 19.78 -10.58
CA ASN A 37 4.99 19.10 -11.60
C ASN A 37 6.13 18.21 -11.05
N PHE A 38 6.48 18.37 -9.78
CA PHE A 38 7.56 17.62 -9.11
C PHE A 38 7.04 16.43 -8.29
N ILE A 39 5.72 16.23 -8.18
CA ILE A 39 5.11 15.12 -7.47
C ILE A 39 4.69 14.05 -8.46
N GLY A 40 5.43 12.96 -8.55
CA GLY A 40 5.04 11.81 -9.38
C GLY A 40 3.80 11.09 -8.86
N GLY A 41 3.03 10.42 -9.75
CA GLY A 41 1.72 9.84 -9.45
C GLY A 41 1.70 8.94 -8.20
N ARG A 42 2.67 8.06 -8.01
CA ARG A 42 2.73 7.17 -6.84
C ARG A 42 2.99 7.88 -5.50
N TYR A 43 3.46 9.12 -5.54
CA TYR A 43 3.67 9.99 -4.37
C TYR A 43 2.51 10.98 -4.14
N SER A 44 1.55 11.05 -5.06
CA SER A 44 0.52 12.10 -5.08
C SER A 44 -0.69 11.83 -4.19
N VAL A 45 -0.71 10.72 -3.45
CA VAL A 45 -1.85 10.33 -2.59
C VAL A 45 -2.20 11.38 -1.53
N LEU A 46 -1.23 12.14 -1.04
CA LEU A 46 -1.42 13.24 -0.07
C LEU A 46 -1.42 14.64 -0.73
N SER A 47 -1.38 14.70 -2.06
CA SER A 47 -1.54 15.95 -2.81
C SER A 47 -3.01 16.14 -3.25
N GLU A 48 -3.28 17.15 -4.06
CA GLU A 48 -4.60 17.43 -4.64
C GLU A 48 -5.20 16.22 -5.36
N VAL A 49 -4.37 15.33 -5.94
CA VAL A 49 -4.81 14.13 -6.64
C VAL A 49 -5.56 13.16 -5.72
N GLY A 50 -5.06 12.96 -4.50
CA GLY A 50 -5.75 12.14 -3.51
C GLY A 50 -6.73 12.94 -2.63
N MET A 51 -6.39 14.19 -2.30
CA MET A 51 -7.14 14.96 -1.30
C MET A 51 -8.41 15.59 -1.85
N LEU A 52 -8.48 15.94 -3.14
CA LEU A 52 -9.73 16.44 -3.74
C LEU A 52 -10.83 15.36 -3.75
N PRO A 53 -10.60 14.13 -4.27
CA PRO A 53 -11.60 13.06 -4.14
C PRO A 53 -11.97 12.76 -2.68
N THR A 54 -11.01 12.79 -1.77
CA THR A 54 -11.24 12.59 -0.33
C THR A 54 -12.23 13.61 0.23
N SER A 55 -12.06 14.90 -0.10
CA SER A 55 -12.96 15.97 0.31
C SER A 55 -14.35 15.81 -0.31
N LEU A 56 -14.41 15.41 -1.58
CA LEU A 56 -15.68 15.22 -2.31
C LEU A 56 -16.55 14.08 -1.73
N VAL A 57 -15.94 13.07 -1.11
CA VAL A 57 -16.68 12.00 -0.40
C VAL A 57 -16.94 12.32 1.07
N GLY A 58 -16.66 13.56 1.51
CA GLY A 58 -16.98 14.05 2.85
C GLY A 58 -15.97 13.72 3.94
N LEU A 59 -14.78 13.23 3.60
CA LEU A 59 -13.69 13.03 4.55
C LEU A 59 -12.89 14.34 4.74
N ASN A 60 -12.22 14.45 5.87
CA ASN A 60 -11.43 15.65 6.19
C ASN A 60 -9.99 15.51 5.71
N GLU A 61 -9.66 16.11 4.56
CA GLU A 61 -8.34 16.04 3.94
C GLU A 61 -7.21 16.63 4.84
N LYS A 62 -7.54 17.55 5.75
CA LYS A 62 -6.55 18.14 6.66
C LYS A 62 -6.04 17.12 7.67
N LYS A 63 -6.86 16.18 8.07
CA LYS A 63 -6.50 15.12 9.01
C LYS A 63 -5.50 14.11 8.43
N PHE A 64 -5.44 13.95 7.11
CA PHE A 64 -4.41 13.12 6.46
C PHE A 64 -3.01 13.74 6.50
N LYS A 65 -2.88 15.05 6.76
CA LYS A 65 -1.60 15.78 6.72
C LYS A 65 -0.78 15.57 8.01
N GLN A 66 -0.35 14.32 8.26
CA GLN A 66 0.39 13.95 9.47
C GLN A 66 1.91 14.05 9.34
N PHE A 67 2.43 14.31 8.15
CA PHE A 67 3.86 14.26 7.86
C PHE A 67 4.72 15.08 8.82
N ASN A 68 4.35 16.35 9.04
CA ASN A 68 5.11 17.24 9.93
C ASN A 68 5.07 16.80 11.40
N ASN A 69 3.97 16.22 11.85
CA ASN A 69 3.83 15.72 13.22
C ASN A 69 4.72 14.49 13.42
N LEU A 70 4.74 13.58 12.43
CA LEU A 70 5.56 12.37 12.45
C LEU A 70 7.06 12.68 12.47
N LEU A 71 7.51 13.64 11.65
CA LEU A 71 8.93 14.02 11.61
C LEU A 71 9.43 14.67 12.92
N LYS A 72 8.55 15.25 13.73
CA LYS A 72 8.88 15.75 15.07
C LYS A 72 8.90 14.67 16.14
N ASN A 73 8.33 13.50 15.86
CA ASN A 73 8.24 12.41 16.81
C ASN A 73 9.51 11.53 16.76
N LYS A 74 10.36 11.64 17.77
CA LYS A 74 11.62 10.87 17.86
C LYS A 74 11.40 9.35 17.85
N LYS A 75 10.32 8.86 18.48
CA LYS A 75 10.02 7.39 18.49
C LYS A 75 9.67 6.92 17.09
N PHE A 76 8.88 7.70 16.33
CA PHE A 76 8.56 7.42 14.95
C PHE A 76 9.81 7.36 14.07
N ILE A 77 10.67 8.37 14.16
CA ILE A 77 11.92 8.43 13.38
C ILE A 77 12.83 7.25 13.69
N ASN A 78 13.00 6.90 14.96
CA ASN A 78 13.82 5.75 15.37
C ASN A 78 13.25 4.44 14.81
N ALA A 79 11.93 4.23 14.90
CA ALA A 79 11.27 3.06 14.34
C ALA A 79 11.43 2.99 12.81
N LEU A 80 11.27 4.12 12.12
CA LEU A 80 11.45 4.23 10.69
C LEU A 80 12.89 3.87 10.26
N VAL A 81 13.89 4.46 10.92
CA VAL A 81 15.31 4.19 10.64
C VAL A 81 15.64 2.71 10.88
N LEU A 82 15.16 2.13 11.98
CA LEU A 82 15.36 0.71 12.29
C LEU A 82 14.71 -0.18 11.22
N ASN A 83 13.49 0.13 10.78
CA ASN A 83 12.84 -0.61 9.70
C ASN A 83 13.63 -0.55 8.40
N VAL A 84 14.09 0.65 8.00
CA VAL A 84 14.93 0.81 6.81
C VAL A 84 16.23 0.00 6.92
N ALA A 85 16.91 0.07 8.08
CA ALA A 85 18.14 -0.69 8.33
C ALA A 85 17.91 -2.20 8.21
N ASN A 86 16.82 -2.72 8.76
CA ASN A 86 16.43 -4.13 8.67
C ASN A 86 16.16 -4.54 7.21
N ILE A 87 15.45 -3.72 6.45
CA ILE A 87 15.18 -4.00 5.02
C ILE A 87 16.49 -4.03 4.23
N ILE A 88 17.40 -3.09 4.46
CA ILE A 88 18.74 -3.10 3.83
C ILE A 88 19.53 -4.35 4.21
N PHE A 89 19.46 -4.76 5.48
CA PHE A 89 20.07 -6.01 5.92
C PHE A 89 19.50 -7.23 5.19
N PHE A 90 18.18 -7.30 5.03
CA PHE A 90 17.53 -8.39 4.29
C PHE A 90 17.92 -8.39 2.81
N LEU A 91 18.00 -7.24 2.17
CA LEU A 91 18.48 -7.12 0.80
C LEU A 91 19.91 -7.65 0.64
N LYS A 92 20.82 -7.33 1.58
CA LYS A 92 22.19 -7.89 1.61
C LYS A 92 22.20 -9.41 1.80
N LYS A 93 21.19 -9.96 2.47
CA LYS A 93 20.99 -11.42 2.65
C LYS A 93 20.17 -12.06 1.50
N LYS A 94 20.05 -11.37 0.36
CA LYS A 94 19.32 -11.84 -0.83
C LYS A 94 17.83 -12.15 -0.58
N LYS A 95 17.21 -11.47 0.38
CA LYS A 95 15.76 -11.51 0.59
C LYS A 95 15.14 -10.32 -0.16
N PHE A 96 14.61 -10.60 -1.33
CA PHE A 96 14.07 -9.57 -2.23
C PHE A 96 12.55 -9.47 -2.21
N ASN A 97 11.85 -10.48 -1.68
CA ASN A 97 10.42 -10.50 -1.64
C ASN A 97 9.92 -9.90 -0.32
N SER A 98 9.20 -8.79 -0.44
CA SER A 98 8.53 -8.11 0.67
C SER A 98 7.05 -8.48 0.65
N ILE A 99 6.65 -9.41 1.51
CA ILE A 99 5.29 -9.98 1.49
C ILE A 99 4.46 -9.34 2.59
N ILE A 100 3.33 -8.73 2.20
CA ILE A 100 2.34 -8.21 3.13
C ILE A 100 1.36 -9.34 3.46
N ILE A 101 1.32 -9.75 4.72
CA ILE A 101 0.33 -10.68 5.27
C ILE A 101 -0.84 -9.85 5.82
N ASN A 102 -1.82 -9.58 4.96
CA ASN A 102 -2.90 -8.66 5.27
C ASN A 102 -4.10 -9.37 5.91
N TYR A 103 -4.34 -9.13 7.19
CA TYR A 103 -5.51 -9.61 7.95
C TYR A 103 -6.65 -8.59 8.01
N ASP A 104 -6.57 -7.52 7.20
CA ASP A 104 -7.61 -6.50 7.07
C ASP A 104 -7.97 -6.28 5.60
N GLU A 105 -8.95 -7.01 5.10
CA GLU A 105 -9.39 -6.97 3.70
C GLU A 105 -9.72 -5.54 3.22
N ASN A 106 -10.25 -4.69 4.09
CA ASN A 106 -10.53 -3.29 3.75
C ASN A 106 -9.26 -2.44 3.50
N SER A 107 -8.08 -2.97 3.78
CA SER A 107 -6.80 -2.31 3.51
C SER A 107 -6.10 -2.81 2.23
N ASP A 108 -6.73 -3.66 1.43
CA ASP A 108 -6.12 -4.21 0.21
C ASP A 108 -5.71 -3.10 -0.77
N ASP A 109 -6.53 -2.06 -0.96
CA ASP A 109 -6.19 -0.95 -1.85
C ASP A 109 -5.02 -0.08 -1.34
N LEU A 110 -4.87 0.07 -0.02
CA LEU A 110 -3.68 0.67 0.58
C LEU A 110 -2.42 -0.10 0.16
N PHE A 111 -2.47 -1.42 0.19
CA PHE A 111 -1.31 -2.24 -0.16
C PHE A 111 -1.11 -2.36 -1.67
N ARG A 112 -2.13 -2.24 -2.51
CA ARG A 112 -1.96 -2.08 -3.96
C ARG A 112 -1.23 -0.79 -4.30
N TRP A 113 -1.56 0.32 -3.63
CA TRP A 113 -0.80 1.55 -3.73
C TRP A 113 0.65 1.39 -3.23
N TYR A 114 0.85 0.75 -2.07
CA TYR A 114 2.20 0.44 -1.55
C TYR A 114 3.02 -0.41 -2.53
N GLN A 115 2.39 -1.38 -3.16
CA GLN A 115 3.00 -2.21 -4.20
C GLN A 115 3.56 -1.34 -5.35
N GLN A 116 2.76 -0.44 -5.87
CA GLN A 116 3.19 0.50 -6.91
C GLN A 116 4.30 1.41 -6.38
N LEU A 117 4.13 2.00 -5.21
CA LEU A 117 5.11 2.89 -4.60
C LEU A 117 6.48 2.23 -4.50
N VAL A 118 6.56 1.03 -3.97
CA VAL A 118 7.83 0.30 -3.76
C VAL A 118 8.41 -0.19 -5.08
N ALA A 119 7.61 -0.86 -5.91
CA ALA A 119 8.09 -1.47 -7.15
C ALA A 119 8.64 -0.43 -8.13
N GLU A 120 7.90 0.63 -8.41
CA GLU A 120 8.33 1.68 -9.34
C GLU A 120 9.50 2.52 -8.78
N SER A 121 9.53 2.75 -7.46
CA SER A 121 10.58 3.57 -6.85
C SER A 121 11.90 2.85 -6.73
N LEU A 122 11.90 1.55 -6.40
CA LEU A 122 13.10 0.79 -6.05
C LEU A 122 13.54 -0.20 -7.12
N GLY A 123 12.65 -0.65 -8.02
CA GLY A 123 12.92 -1.66 -9.03
C GLY A 123 13.78 -1.17 -10.19
N LYS A 124 15.06 -0.85 -9.96
CA LYS A 124 15.98 -0.27 -10.93
C LYS A 124 17.40 -0.81 -10.78
N LYS A 125 18.16 -0.83 -11.88
CA LYS A 125 19.57 -1.26 -11.89
C LYS A 125 19.77 -2.63 -11.24
N GLN A 126 18.87 -3.57 -11.51
CA GLN A 126 18.86 -4.93 -10.95
C GLN A 126 18.78 -4.97 -9.41
N LYS A 127 18.27 -3.88 -8.80
CA LYS A 127 18.03 -3.77 -7.36
C LYS A 127 16.54 -3.57 -7.09
N GLY A 128 16.16 -3.64 -5.83
CA GLY A 128 14.80 -3.34 -5.39
C GLY A 128 14.18 -4.47 -4.59
N LEU A 129 12.88 -4.34 -4.37
CA LEU A 129 12.04 -5.28 -3.67
C LEU A 129 10.89 -5.69 -4.57
N LEU A 130 10.47 -6.94 -4.47
CA LEU A 130 9.21 -7.42 -5.04
C LEU A 130 8.14 -7.35 -3.95
N PRO A 131 7.32 -6.31 -3.90
CA PRO A 131 6.21 -6.23 -2.95
C PRO A 131 5.06 -7.12 -3.45
N THR A 132 4.56 -7.99 -2.57
CA THR A 132 3.45 -8.90 -2.86
C THR A 132 2.44 -8.83 -1.73
N ILE A 133 1.15 -8.92 -2.05
CA ILE A 133 0.06 -8.93 -1.07
C ILE A 133 -0.48 -10.34 -0.97
N SER A 134 -0.65 -10.80 0.27
CA SER A 134 -1.41 -11.99 0.62
C SER A 134 -2.59 -11.58 1.49
N THR A 135 -3.81 -11.82 1.02
CA THR A 135 -5.05 -11.48 1.73
C THR A 135 -5.49 -12.65 2.60
N MET A 136 -5.49 -12.42 3.91
CA MET A 136 -5.83 -13.45 4.89
C MET A 136 -7.31 -13.36 5.29
N PRO A 137 -7.95 -14.48 5.65
CA PRO A 137 -7.39 -15.83 5.80
C PRO A 137 -7.32 -16.67 4.51
N LYS A 138 -7.75 -16.16 3.38
CA LYS A 138 -7.81 -16.88 2.08
C LYS A 138 -6.48 -17.54 1.73
N ASP A 139 -5.39 -16.78 1.81
CA ASP A 139 -4.05 -17.24 1.40
C ASP A 139 -3.36 -18.14 2.43
N ASN A 140 -3.99 -18.40 3.59
CA ASN A 140 -3.56 -19.50 4.45
C ASN A 140 -3.61 -20.86 3.75
N HIS A 141 -4.55 -21.05 2.82
CA HIS A 141 -4.68 -22.30 2.06
C HIS A 141 -3.78 -22.34 0.84
N SER A 142 -3.54 -21.21 0.19
CA SER A 142 -2.83 -21.17 -1.09
C SER A 142 -1.33 -20.93 -0.97
N LEU A 143 -0.88 -20.09 -0.03
CA LEU A 143 0.50 -19.59 0.00
C LEU A 143 1.27 -19.90 1.29
N MET A 144 0.58 -20.21 2.39
CA MET A 144 1.23 -20.33 3.70
C MET A 144 2.27 -21.46 3.74
N GLN A 145 2.02 -22.60 3.05
CA GLN A 145 3.00 -23.68 2.94
C GLN A 145 4.31 -23.17 2.32
N LEU A 146 4.23 -22.38 1.25
CA LEU A 146 5.41 -21.78 0.61
C LEU A 146 6.15 -20.83 1.56
N TYR A 147 5.42 -20.03 2.33
CA TYR A 147 6.02 -19.06 3.25
C TYR A 147 6.74 -19.73 4.42
N LEU A 148 6.18 -20.81 4.93
CA LEU A 148 6.73 -21.53 6.08
C LEU A 148 7.89 -22.46 5.73
N ASP A 149 7.89 -23.05 4.54
CA ASP A 149 8.82 -24.15 4.19
C ASP A 149 9.49 -24.00 2.82
N GLY A 150 9.13 -23.00 2.04
CA GLY A 150 9.73 -22.71 0.74
C GLY A 150 11.05 -21.92 0.81
N PRO A 151 11.45 -21.26 -0.30
CA PRO A 151 12.69 -20.51 -0.40
C PRO A 151 12.80 -19.41 0.66
N LYS A 152 14.00 -19.25 1.25
CA LYS A 152 14.27 -18.29 2.34
C LYS A 152 14.60 -16.88 1.85
N ASN A 153 14.08 -16.47 0.70
CA ASN A 153 14.31 -15.15 0.08
C ASN A 153 13.21 -14.12 0.39
N ASN A 154 12.34 -14.43 1.35
CA ASN A 154 11.22 -13.60 1.77
C ASN A 154 11.50 -12.93 3.11
N PHE A 155 10.87 -11.76 3.33
CA PHE A 155 10.56 -11.20 4.65
C PHE A 155 9.13 -10.66 4.62
N PHE A 156 8.50 -10.55 5.81
CA PHE A 156 7.07 -10.38 5.89
C PHE A 156 6.67 -9.15 6.68
N THR A 157 5.51 -8.58 6.33
CA THR A 157 4.85 -7.52 7.07
C THR A 157 3.43 -7.97 7.40
N PHE A 158 3.16 -8.26 8.66
CA PHE A 158 1.79 -8.50 9.13
C PHE A 158 1.06 -7.18 9.29
N PHE A 159 -0.18 -7.17 8.89
CA PHE A 159 -1.05 -6.01 9.03
C PHE A 159 -2.43 -6.42 9.50
N ASN A 160 -2.97 -5.71 10.48
CA ASN A 160 -4.34 -5.86 10.93
C ASN A 160 -4.86 -4.58 11.59
N THR A 161 -6.18 -4.44 11.63
CA THR A 161 -6.89 -3.38 12.34
C THR A 161 -7.64 -3.95 13.52
N SER A 162 -7.52 -3.35 14.71
CA SER A 162 -8.21 -3.78 15.91
C SER A 162 -9.70 -3.38 15.91
N GLU A 163 -10.08 -2.41 15.09
CA GLU A 163 -11.44 -1.93 14.97
C GLU A 163 -12.23 -2.84 14.03
N SER A 164 -13.01 -3.75 14.61
CA SER A 164 -13.94 -4.57 13.86
C SER A 164 -15.26 -4.70 14.60
N LYS A 165 -16.33 -4.30 13.92
CA LYS A 165 -17.69 -4.59 14.33
C LYS A 165 -18.12 -5.86 13.61
N SER A 166 -18.07 -7.00 14.28
CA SER A 166 -18.58 -8.23 13.71
C SER A 166 -19.57 -8.91 14.67
N ASN A 167 -20.64 -9.47 14.10
CA ASN A 167 -21.62 -10.20 14.88
C ASN A 167 -21.04 -11.53 15.37
N LYS A 168 -21.57 -12.04 16.49
CA LYS A 168 -21.26 -13.39 16.98
C LYS A 168 -21.77 -14.42 15.98
N LEU A 169 -21.02 -15.49 15.81
CA LEU A 169 -21.43 -16.61 14.96
C LEU A 169 -22.69 -17.26 15.49
N ASN A 170 -23.58 -17.66 14.59
CA ASN A 170 -24.66 -18.58 14.93
C ASN A 170 -24.06 -19.97 15.20
N THR A 171 -24.12 -20.40 16.47
CA THR A 171 -23.46 -21.65 16.89
C THR A 171 -24.42 -22.80 17.09
N ARG A 172 -25.72 -22.67 16.69
CA ARG A 172 -26.74 -23.70 16.88
C ARG A 172 -26.39 -25.01 16.20
N GLU A 173 -25.69 -24.96 15.10
CA GLU A 173 -25.34 -26.12 14.24
C GLU A 173 -23.88 -26.56 14.39
N LEU A 174 -23.10 -25.99 15.35
CA LEU A 174 -21.72 -26.38 15.53
C LEU A 174 -21.62 -27.82 16.08
N ILE A 175 -20.88 -28.66 15.33
CA ILE A 175 -20.51 -29.99 15.79
C ILE A 175 -19.52 -29.91 16.97
N LYS A 176 -19.46 -30.98 17.81
CA LYS A 176 -18.62 -30.99 19.03
C LYS A 176 -17.15 -30.63 18.79
N SER A 177 -16.56 -31.04 17.68
CA SER A 177 -15.18 -30.72 17.32
C SER A 177 -14.90 -29.25 17.11
N HIS A 178 -15.92 -28.40 16.91
CA HIS A 178 -15.80 -26.97 16.67
C HIS A 178 -16.35 -26.11 17.80
N HIS A 179 -16.58 -26.68 18.99
CA HIS A 179 -17.07 -25.96 20.15
C HIS A 179 -16.22 -24.77 20.59
N TYR A 180 -14.92 -24.75 20.25
CA TYR A 180 -14.02 -23.62 20.49
C TYR A 180 -14.45 -22.33 19.76
N LEU A 181 -15.29 -22.42 18.71
CA LEU A 181 -15.88 -21.28 18.01
C LEU A 181 -17.13 -20.71 18.69
N LYS A 182 -17.64 -21.37 19.73
CA LYS A 182 -18.85 -20.95 20.42
C LYS A 182 -18.69 -19.53 21.01
N ASN A 183 -19.65 -18.67 20.75
CA ASN A 183 -19.69 -17.27 21.17
C ASN A 183 -18.56 -16.39 20.59
N LYS A 184 -17.79 -16.88 19.62
CA LYS A 184 -16.79 -16.09 18.92
C LYS A 184 -17.42 -15.29 17.79
N ASN A 185 -16.82 -14.15 17.48
CA ASN A 185 -17.14 -13.40 16.29
C ASN A 185 -16.03 -13.58 15.22
N LEU A 186 -16.29 -13.14 13.99
CA LEU A 186 -15.34 -13.30 12.90
C LEU A 186 -14.00 -12.58 13.18
N TYR A 187 -14.07 -11.41 13.79
CA TYR A 187 -12.86 -10.66 14.17
C TYR A 187 -11.96 -11.46 15.13
N GLU A 188 -12.55 -12.05 16.21
CA GLU A 188 -11.78 -12.86 17.16
C GLU A 188 -11.12 -14.07 16.49
N ILE A 189 -11.79 -14.69 15.52
CA ILE A 189 -11.25 -15.83 14.76
C ILE A 189 -10.05 -15.38 13.91
N VAL A 190 -10.21 -14.31 13.14
CA VAL A 190 -9.16 -13.77 12.28
C VAL A 190 -7.95 -13.31 13.11
N GLN A 191 -8.18 -12.64 14.25
CA GLN A 191 -7.11 -12.25 15.18
C GLN A 191 -6.38 -13.47 15.76
N SER A 192 -7.12 -14.52 16.13
CA SER A 192 -6.50 -15.76 16.64
C SER A 192 -5.62 -16.42 15.56
N GLN A 193 -6.05 -16.44 14.31
CA GLN A 193 -5.25 -16.93 13.19
C GLN A 193 -3.98 -16.10 12.98
N LYS A 194 -4.08 -14.76 13.04
CA LYS A 194 -2.91 -13.87 12.94
C LYS A 194 -1.90 -14.17 14.03
N ILE A 195 -2.35 -14.20 15.30
CA ILE A 195 -1.48 -14.46 16.46
C ILE A 195 -0.79 -15.84 16.34
N ALA A 196 -1.55 -16.86 15.93
CA ALA A 196 -1.01 -18.20 15.71
C ALA A 196 0.05 -18.20 14.59
N THR A 197 -0.20 -17.49 13.49
CA THR A 197 0.75 -17.38 12.37
C THR A 197 2.03 -16.66 12.80
N GLU A 198 1.92 -15.53 13.50
CA GLU A 198 3.10 -14.80 14.03
C GLU A 198 3.93 -15.69 14.99
N LYS A 199 3.26 -16.48 15.85
CA LYS A 199 3.92 -17.44 16.74
C LYS A 199 4.74 -18.46 15.95
N VAL A 200 4.15 -19.09 14.93
CA VAL A 200 4.83 -20.07 14.06
C VAL A 200 5.99 -19.44 13.32
N PHE A 201 5.84 -18.20 12.82
CA PHE A 201 6.93 -17.47 12.17
C PHE A 201 8.11 -17.23 13.13
N ASN A 202 7.83 -16.87 14.38
CA ASN A 202 8.86 -16.73 15.42
C ASN A 202 9.57 -18.05 15.70
N GLU A 203 8.84 -19.15 15.90
CA GLU A 203 9.39 -20.48 16.14
C GLU A 203 10.28 -20.94 14.99
N LYS A 204 9.86 -20.67 13.75
CA LYS A 204 10.64 -21.00 12.54
C LYS A 204 11.73 -19.96 12.20
N LYS A 205 11.90 -18.90 13.00
CA LYS A 205 12.86 -17.82 12.78
C LYS A 205 12.70 -17.14 11.41
N ILE A 206 11.47 -17.04 10.95
CA ILE A 206 11.12 -16.33 9.71
C ILE A 206 11.04 -14.83 10.03
N PRO A 207 11.77 -13.97 9.32
CA PRO A 207 11.80 -12.54 9.63
C PRO A 207 10.48 -11.87 9.26
N PHE A 208 9.89 -11.12 10.20
CA PHE A 208 8.71 -10.31 9.95
C PHE A 208 8.69 -9.05 10.82
N ARG A 209 7.85 -8.11 10.43
CA ARG A 209 7.38 -6.98 11.25
C ARG A 209 5.87 -7.01 11.30
N SER A 210 5.26 -6.33 12.28
CA SER A 210 3.82 -6.29 12.44
C SER A 210 3.34 -4.85 12.62
N PHE A 211 2.29 -4.48 11.88
CA PHE A 211 1.53 -3.24 12.05
C PHE A 211 0.16 -3.59 12.60
N GLN A 212 -0.13 -3.07 13.78
CA GLN A 212 -1.44 -3.18 14.38
C GLN A 212 -2.08 -1.80 14.45
N ILE A 213 -3.14 -1.60 13.72
CA ILE A 213 -3.89 -0.35 13.66
C ILE A 213 -5.00 -0.39 14.69
N LEU A 214 -4.97 0.52 15.65
CA LEU A 214 -5.94 0.54 16.75
C LEU A 214 -7.29 1.11 16.30
N LYS A 215 -7.26 2.12 15.41
CA LYS A 215 -8.45 2.77 14.89
C LYS A 215 -8.24 3.16 13.42
N ARG A 216 -9.25 2.88 12.59
CA ARG A 216 -9.27 3.34 11.21
C ARG A 216 -9.80 4.78 11.17
N SER A 217 -8.91 5.73 10.85
CA SER A 217 -9.23 7.15 10.74
C SER A 217 -8.39 7.82 9.65
N GLU A 218 -8.77 9.03 9.27
CA GLU A 218 -8.00 9.84 8.32
C GLU A 218 -6.57 10.09 8.81
N GLU A 219 -6.40 10.35 10.11
CA GLU A 219 -5.08 10.56 10.73
C GLU A 219 -4.20 9.32 10.58
N THR A 220 -4.73 8.15 10.97
CA THR A 220 -3.98 6.88 10.90
C THR A 220 -3.62 6.52 9.47
N LEU A 221 -4.53 6.73 8.52
CA LEU A 221 -4.24 6.48 7.10
C LEU A 221 -3.20 7.47 6.57
N GLY A 222 -3.27 8.73 6.97
CA GLY A 222 -2.26 9.74 6.66
C GLY A 222 -0.87 9.41 7.23
N GLU A 223 -0.82 8.84 8.44
CA GLU A 223 0.42 8.32 9.05
C GLU A 223 1.01 7.16 8.25
N LEU A 224 0.18 6.20 7.83
CA LEU A 224 0.62 5.06 7.02
C LEU A 224 1.15 5.50 5.66
N PHE A 225 0.45 6.40 4.96
CA PHE A 225 0.94 6.98 3.71
C PHE A 225 2.29 7.66 3.90
N SER A 226 2.41 8.50 4.92
CA SER A 226 3.65 9.23 5.23
C SER A 226 4.78 8.26 5.57
N PHE A 227 4.52 7.24 6.40
CA PHE A 227 5.49 6.22 6.77
C PHE A 227 6.03 5.50 5.54
N PHE A 228 5.16 4.94 4.70
CA PHE A 228 5.57 4.16 3.53
C PHE A 228 6.28 5.00 2.47
N ILE A 229 5.87 6.26 2.28
CA ILE A 229 6.58 7.20 1.39
C ILE A 229 8.00 7.44 1.89
N ILE A 230 8.18 7.79 3.16
CA ILE A 230 9.51 8.09 3.71
C ILE A 230 10.38 6.82 3.73
N GLU A 231 9.83 5.69 4.16
CA GLU A 231 10.54 4.39 4.15
C GLU A 231 11.08 4.08 2.75
N THR A 232 10.23 4.20 1.72
CA THR A 232 10.61 3.94 0.32
C THR A 232 11.71 4.89 -0.16
N ILE A 233 11.61 6.17 0.15
CA ILE A 233 12.64 7.17 -0.22
C ILE A 233 13.97 6.85 0.46
N LEU A 234 13.96 6.54 1.76
CA LEU A 234 15.17 6.23 2.53
C LEU A 234 15.83 4.93 2.04
N ILE A 235 15.05 3.89 1.72
CA ILE A 235 15.57 2.66 1.12
C ILE A 235 16.24 2.99 -0.23
N GLY A 236 15.56 3.74 -1.10
CA GLY A 236 16.10 4.14 -2.40
C GLY A 236 17.45 4.87 -2.28
N ARG A 237 17.55 5.80 -1.35
CA ARG A 237 18.80 6.52 -1.05
C ARG A 237 19.89 5.57 -0.53
N ALA A 238 19.55 4.68 0.41
CA ALA A 238 20.50 3.73 0.99
C ALA A 238 21.08 2.74 -0.04
N ILE A 239 20.27 2.29 -1.01
CA ILE A 239 20.73 1.42 -2.11
C ILE A 239 21.26 2.19 -3.34
N LYS A 240 21.36 3.53 -3.25
CA LYS A 240 21.87 4.43 -4.30
C LYS A 240 21.03 4.36 -5.59
N ILE A 241 19.72 4.45 -5.44
CA ILE A 241 18.74 4.53 -6.53
C ILE A 241 17.98 5.86 -6.40
N ASN A 242 17.68 6.50 -7.55
CA ASN A 242 16.71 7.60 -7.57
C ASN A 242 15.29 7.03 -7.38
N PRO A 243 14.57 7.32 -6.28
CA PRO A 243 13.24 6.76 -6.06
C PRO A 243 12.13 7.48 -6.86
N TYR A 244 12.43 8.58 -7.55
CA TYR A 244 11.42 9.46 -8.16
C TYR A 244 11.17 9.20 -9.65
N ASP A 245 12.09 8.59 -10.37
CA ASP A 245 11.95 8.25 -11.79
C ASP A 245 11.50 6.80 -12.04
N GLN A 246 11.12 6.46 -13.27
CA GLN A 246 10.75 5.11 -13.72
C GLN A 246 11.11 4.90 -15.22
N PRO A 247 12.40 4.91 -15.59
CA PRO A 247 12.82 4.95 -17.00
C PRO A 247 12.41 3.71 -17.81
N ALA A 248 12.32 2.53 -17.19
CA ALA A 248 11.99 1.28 -17.91
C ALA A 248 10.57 1.26 -18.48
N VAL A 249 9.60 1.88 -17.80
CA VAL A 249 8.19 1.89 -18.26
C VAL A 249 8.01 2.69 -19.53
N GLU A 250 8.84 3.69 -19.78
CA GLU A 250 8.78 4.53 -20.99
C GLU A 250 9.10 3.73 -22.28
N LEU A 251 9.90 2.68 -22.19
CA LEU A 251 10.18 1.80 -23.32
C LEU A 251 8.92 1.09 -23.82
N ILE A 252 8.09 0.59 -22.88
CA ILE A 252 6.83 -0.08 -23.23
C ILE A 252 5.86 0.90 -23.89
N LYS A 253 5.73 2.12 -23.37
CA LYS A 253 4.87 3.15 -23.96
C LYS A 253 5.27 3.49 -25.41
N LYS A 254 6.58 3.65 -25.65
CA LYS A 254 7.13 3.92 -27.00
C LYS A 254 6.85 2.77 -27.94
N SER A 255 7.05 1.53 -27.51
CA SER A 255 6.79 0.33 -28.32
C SER A 255 5.31 0.18 -28.62
N THR A 256 4.44 0.37 -27.64
CA THR A 256 2.98 0.31 -27.82
C THR A 256 2.53 1.36 -28.87
N LYS A 257 3.03 2.59 -28.79
CA LYS A 257 2.72 3.63 -29.79
C LYS A 257 3.11 3.22 -31.19
N LYS A 258 4.33 2.65 -31.37
CA LYS A 258 4.78 2.16 -32.68
C LYS A 258 3.86 1.05 -33.21
N ASN A 259 3.50 0.07 -32.37
CA ASN A 259 2.62 -1.01 -32.80
C ASN A 259 1.25 -0.48 -33.25
N LEU A 260 0.66 0.46 -32.49
CA LEU A 260 -0.63 1.06 -32.86
C LEU A 260 -0.58 1.90 -34.14
N GLN A 261 0.60 2.38 -34.55
CA GLN A 261 0.78 3.13 -35.81
C GLN A 261 1.00 2.22 -37.01
N SER A 262 1.27 0.91 -36.77
CA SER A 262 1.48 -0.09 -37.83
C SER A 262 0.23 -0.91 -38.14
N TYR A 263 -0.85 -0.73 -37.40
CA TYR A 263 -2.19 -1.24 -37.69
C TYR A 263 -3.03 -0.19 -38.44
#